data_5a06c65c7aee2b2585c12908f66c473c
#
_entry.id   5a06c65c7aee2b2585c12908f66c473c
#
_cell.length_a   1.000
_cell.length_b   1.000
_cell.length_c   1.000
_cell.angle_alpha   90.00
_cell.angle_beta   90.00
_cell.angle_gamma   90.00
#
_symmetry.space_group_name_H-M   'P 1'
#
loop_
_entity.id
_entity.type
_entity.pdbx_description
1 polymer ?
#
loop_
_entity_poly.entity_id
_entity_poly.type
_entity_poly.pdbx_seq_one_letter_code
_entity_poly.pdbx_strand_id
1 'polypeptide(L)'
;MVFECTPELRAYIEKSGKNCILVEMVEVNNSDLEISELHVRFADRRTREIFVEKKRYRTVETDFGEVLLPRFPLQFEETVTFSLRSVLGIKSVRHKGIKI
;
A
#
# COMPACT_ATOMS: atom_id res chain seq x y z
N MET A 1 6.89 -14.95 2.92
CA MET A 1 6.10 -13.95 2.19
C MET A 1 7.00 -13.12 1.29
N VAL A 2 6.59 -12.93 0.05
CA VAL A 2 7.34 -12.19 -0.95
C VAL A 2 6.48 -11.07 -1.50
N PHE A 3 7.04 -9.85 -1.60
CA PHE A 3 6.39 -8.73 -2.28
C PHE A 3 6.92 -8.62 -3.70
N GLU A 4 6.02 -8.55 -4.67
CA GLU A 4 6.33 -8.40 -6.09
C GLU A 4 5.52 -7.25 -6.68
N CYS A 5 5.99 -6.69 -7.77
CA CYS A 5 5.22 -5.72 -8.55
C CYS A 5 5.22 -6.11 -10.03
N THR A 6 4.16 -5.73 -10.72
CA THR A 6 4.07 -5.96 -12.15
C THR A 6 5.07 -5.09 -12.91
N PRO A 7 5.47 -5.48 -14.14
CA PRO A 7 6.37 -4.64 -14.94
C PRO A 7 5.85 -3.23 -15.19
N GLU A 8 4.55 -3.07 -15.38
CA GLU A 8 3.90 -1.77 -15.58
C GLU A 8 4.05 -0.88 -14.36
N LEU A 9 3.84 -1.43 -13.16
CA LEU A 9 4.01 -0.68 -11.92
C LEU A 9 5.47 -0.31 -11.70
N ARG A 10 6.39 -1.23 -11.95
CA ARG A 10 7.83 -0.97 -11.83
C ARG A 10 8.26 0.17 -12.74
N ALA A 11 7.81 0.15 -13.99
CA ALA A 11 8.12 1.21 -14.95
C ALA A 11 7.57 2.57 -14.48
N TYR A 12 6.36 2.57 -13.94
CA TYR A 12 5.75 3.79 -13.41
C TYR A 12 6.52 4.34 -12.20
N ILE A 13 6.93 3.48 -11.28
CA ILE A 13 7.72 3.86 -10.11
C ILE A 13 9.05 4.48 -10.55
N GLU A 14 9.74 3.85 -11.49
CA GLU A 14 11.03 4.34 -12.00
C GLU A 14 10.88 5.71 -12.68
N LYS A 15 9.79 5.89 -13.43
CA LYS A 15 9.52 7.13 -14.14
C LYS A 15 9.06 8.27 -13.22
N SER A 16 8.19 7.97 -12.26
CA SER A 16 7.56 8.98 -11.40
C SER A 16 8.32 9.25 -10.10
N GLY A 17 9.17 8.31 -9.67
CA GLY A 17 9.81 8.37 -8.36
C GLY A 17 8.89 8.05 -7.19
N LYS A 18 7.65 7.63 -7.45
CA LYS A 18 6.69 7.27 -6.40
C LYS A 18 6.96 5.85 -5.89
N ASN A 19 8.01 5.71 -5.12
CA ASN A 19 8.53 4.43 -4.67
C ASN A 19 8.12 4.03 -3.24
N CYS A 20 7.02 4.58 -2.74
CA CYS A 20 6.49 4.23 -1.43
C CYS A 20 5.02 3.85 -1.58
N ILE A 21 4.70 2.61 -1.22
CA ILE A 21 3.34 2.08 -1.27
C ILE A 21 2.84 1.97 0.16
N LEU A 22 1.71 2.61 0.43
CA LEU A 22 1.06 2.59 1.74
C LEU A 22 -0.11 1.62 1.73
N VAL A 23 -0.04 0.62 2.59
CA VAL A 23 -1.15 -0.28 2.86
C VAL A 23 -1.84 0.25 4.12
N GLU A 24 -2.89 1.03 3.92
CA GLU A 24 -3.56 1.75 5.00
C GLU A 24 -4.79 1.00 5.50
N MET A 25 -4.88 0.84 6.82
CA MET A 25 -6.09 0.35 7.47
C MET A 25 -6.98 1.55 7.78
N VAL A 26 -8.17 1.57 7.21
CA VAL A 26 -9.15 2.64 7.39
C VAL A 26 -10.35 2.09 8.15
N GLU A 27 -10.69 2.74 9.26
CA GLU A 27 -11.90 2.43 10.00
C GLU A 27 -13.05 3.29 9.48
N VAL A 28 -14.12 2.64 9.06
CA VAL A 28 -15.32 3.31 8.60
C VAL A 28 -16.42 3.07 9.63
N ASN A 29 -16.74 4.12 10.38
CA ASN A 29 -17.84 4.09 11.35
C ASN A 29 -19.14 4.47 10.62
N ASN A 30 -20.01 3.48 10.45
CA ASN A 30 -21.35 3.71 9.92
C ASN A 30 -22.33 3.29 11.01
N SER A 31 -23.05 4.23 11.57
CA SER A 31 -24.02 4.24 12.69
C SER A 31 -24.23 2.95 13.54
N ASP A 32 -24.09 1.76 12.98
CA ASP A 32 -24.25 0.48 13.70
C ASP A 32 -23.17 -0.56 13.38
N LEU A 33 -22.21 -0.24 12.49
CA LEU A 33 -21.19 -1.19 12.06
C LEU A 33 -19.82 -0.52 12.02
N GLU A 34 -18.89 -1.09 12.78
CA GLU A 34 -17.47 -0.77 12.64
C GLU A 34 -16.91 -1.69 11.55
N ILE A 35 -16.56 -1.09 10.41
CA ILE A 35 -15.97 -1.82 9.29
C ILE A 35 -14.55 -1.30 9.10
N SER A 36 -13.59 -2.21 9.07
CA SER A 36 -12.21 -1.88 8.71
C SER A 36 -11.99 -2.23 7.24
N GLU A 37 -11.44 -1.29 6.48
CA GLU A 37 -11.12 -1.47 5.07
C GLU A 37 -9.62 -1.31 4.83
N LEU A 38 -9.12 -2.02 3.84
CA LEU A 38 -7.74 -1.93 3.43
C LEU A 38 -7.65 -1.06 2.19
N HIS A 39 -6.92 0.06 2.29
CA HIS A 39 -6.69 0.97 1.17
C HIS A 39 -5.22 0.98 0.81
N VAL A 40 -4.91 0.73 -0.44
CA VAL A 40 -3.52 0.72 -0.92
C VAL A 40 -3.33 1.89 -1.88
N ARG A 41 -2.34 2.72 -1.60
CA ARG A 41 -2.05 3.92 -2.41
C ARG A 41 -0.56 4.29 -2.35
N PHE A 42 -0.15 5.14 -3.27
CA PHE A 42 1.19 5.74 -3.18
C PHE A 42 1.22 6.75 -2.04
N ALA A 43 2.32 6.76 -1.30
CA ALA A 43 2.54 7.75 -0.25
C ALA A 43 3.65 8.70 -0.68
N ASP A 44 3.40 10.00 -0.55
CA ASP A 44 4.43 10.99 -0.72
C ASP A 44 5.29 11.05 0.56
N ARG A 45 6.35 11.86 0.52
CA ARG A 45 7.29 11.98 1.64
C ARG A 45 6.60 12.39 2.95
N ARG A 46 5.70 13.36 2.88
CA ARG A 46 4.98 13.87 4.06
C ARG A 46 4.05 12.82 4.65
N THR A 47 3.30 12.14 3.79
CA THR A 47 2.41 11.05 4.22
C THR A 47 3.23 9.92 4.85
N ARG A 48 4.35 9.56 4.24
CA ARG A 48 5.25 8.53 4.78
C ARG A 48 5.72 8.89 6.18
N GLU A 49 6.17 10.12 6.39
CA GLU A 49 6.63 10.57 7.71
C GLU A 49 5.54 10.46 8.77
N ILE A 50 4.30 10.86 8.43
CA ILE A 50 3.16 10.77 9.36
C ILE A 50 2.88 9.31 9.74
N PHE A 51 2.83 8.44 8.76
CA PHE A 51 2.49 7.03 9.00
C PHE A 51 3.59 6.30 9.77
N VAL A 52 4.84 6.57 9.47
CA VAL A 52 5.97 5.92 10.16
C VAL A 52 6.15 6.48 11.57
N GLU A 53 6.17 7.80 11.73
CA GLU A 53 6.50 8.43 13.01
C GLU A 53 5.32 8.52 13.96
N LYS A 54 4.14 8.89 13.48
CA LYS A 54 2.96 9.09 14.32
C LYS A 54 2.08 7.87 14.43
N LYS A 55 1.85 7.17 13.33
CA LYS A 55 0.99 5.99 13.29
C LYS A 55 1.74 4.68 13.50
N ARG A 56 3.06 4.74 13.58
CA ARG A 56 3.92 3.58 13.87
C ARG A 56 3.81 2.45 12.88
N TYR A 57 3.54 2.74 11.61
CA TYR A 57 3.54 1.73 10.55
C TYR A 57 4.94 1.14 10.38
N ARG A 58 4.99 -0.14 10.03
CA ARG A 58 6.25 -0.82 9.71
C ARG A 58 6.66 -0.49 8.28
N THR A 59 7.95 -0.38 8.04
CA THR A 59 8.51 -0.23 6.72
C THR A 59 9.12 -1.55 6.26
N VAL A 60 8.80 -1.96 5.04
CA VAL A 60 9.40 -3.15 4.42
C VAL A 60 10.11 -2.69 3.16
N GLU A 61 11.41 -2.93 3.09
CA GLU A 61 12.20 -2.63 1.90
C GLU A 61 12.00 -3.72 0.86
N THR A 62 11.74 -3.31 -0.38
CA THR A 62 11.63 -4.21 -1.51
C THR A 62 12.55 -3.72 -2.64
N ASP A 63 12.70 -4.52 -3.70
CA ASP A 63 13.50 -4.12 -4.85
C ASP A 63 12.84 -3.04 -5.72
N PHE A 64 11.56 -2.73 -5.47
CA PHE A 64 10.83 -1.67 -6.16
C PHE A 64 10.50 -0.47 -5.27
N GLY A 65 10.92 -0.47 -4.02
CA GLY A 65 10.67 0.63 -3.09
C GLY A 65 10.25 0.14 -1.71
N GLU A 66 9.66 1.05 -0.94
CA GLU A 66 9.18 0.74 0.40
C GLU A 66 7.70 0.39 0.39
N VAL A 67 7.31 -0.53 1.27
CA VAL A 67 5.91 -0.84 1.56
C VAL A 67 5.68 -0.53 3.04
N LEU A 68 4.68 0.33 3.32
CA LEU A 68 4.29 0.66 4.68
C LEU A 68 3.11 -0.20 5.09
N LEU A 69 3.26 -0.93 6.19
CA LEU A 69 2.25 -1.85 6.69
C LEU A 69 1.77 -1.43 8.08
N PRO A 70 0.45 -1.52 8.35
CA PRO A 70 -0.07 -1.22 9.68
C PRO A 70 0.37 -2.28 10.69
N ARG A 71 0.40 -1.91 11.96
CA ARG A 71 0.63 -2.86 13.06
C ARG A 71 -0.65 -3.61 13.44
N PHE A 72 -1.47 -3.84 12.45
CA PHE A 72 -2.70 -4.59 12.56
C PHE A 72 -2.45 -6.00 12.00
N PRO A 73 -3.02 -7.06 12.59
CA PRO A 73 -2.80 -8.42 12.10
C PRO A 73 -3.49 -8.64 10.76
N LEU A 74 -2.77 -8.41 9.67
CA LEU A 74 -3.23 -8.69 8.32
C LEU A 74 -2.89 -10.12 7.95
N GLN A 75 -3.68 -10.69 7.06
CA GLN A 75 -3.40 -11.98 6.44
C GLN A 75 -2.69 -11.76 5.12
N PHE A 76 -1.57 -12.45 4.93
CA PHE A 76 -0.78 -12.35 3.71
C PHE A 76 -0.72 -13.72 3.03
N GLU A 77 -0.89 -13.73 1.71
CA GLU A 77 -0.55 -14.88 0.91
C GLU A 77 0.98 -14.98 0.79
N GLU A 78 1.47 -16.13 0.32
CA GLU A 78 2.91 -16.32 0.16
C GLU A 78 3.54 -15.28 -0.76
N THR A 79 2.82 -14.90 -1.81
CA THR A 79 3.22 -13.82 -2.73
C THR A 79 2.17 -12.73 -2.70
N VAL A 80 2.61 -11.50 -2.42
CA VAL A 80 1.79 -10.30 -2.49
C VAL A 80 2.21 -9.52 -3.73
N THR A 81 1.28 -9.30 -4.64
CA THR A 81 1.57 -8.61 -5.91
C THR A 81 0.89 -7.24 -5.93
N PHE A 82 1.68 -6.21 -6.22
CA PHE A 82 1.17 -4.88 -6.49
C PHE A 82 1.15 -4.64 -7.98
N SER A 83 0.10 -3.99 -8.45
CA SER A 83 -0.06 -3.67 -9.87
C SER A 83 -0.54 -2.23 -10.05
N LEU A 84 -0.34 -1.71 -11.26
CA LEU A 84 -0.75 -0.35 -11.61
C LEU A 84 -2.18 -0.38 -12.15
N ARG A 85 -3.00 0.54 -11.63
CA ARG A 85 -4.34 0.79 -12.15
C ARG A 85 -4.39 2.19 -12.75
N SER A 86 -4.98 2.31 -13.93
CA SER A 86 -5.19 3.59 -14.58
C SER A 86 -6.67 3.77 -14.87
N VAL A 87 -7.27 4.83 -14.33
CA VAL A 87 -8.66 5.19 -14.56
C VAL A 87 -8.70 6.67 -14.89
N LEU A 88 -9.18 7.02 -16.09
CA LEU A 88 -9.29 8.40 -16.55
C LEU A 88 -7.98 9.19 -16.41
N GLY A 89 -6.86 8.55 -16.68
CA GLY A 89 -5.53 9.17 -16.57
C GLY A 89 -4.96 9.22 -15.16
N ILE A 90 -5.72 8.84 -14.14
CA ILE A 90 -5.25 8.79 -12.77
C ILE A 90 -4.61 7.44 -12.50
N LYS A 91 -3.37 7.45 -12.04
CA LYS A 91 -2.60 6.25 -11.72
C LYS A 91 -2.74 5.93 -10.24
N SER A 92 -3.06 4.68 -9.95
CA SER A 92 -3.14 4.18 -8.59
C SER A 92 -2.55 2.77 -8.51
N VAL A 93 -2.37 2.28 -7.30
CA VAL A 93 -1.82 0.95 -7.07
C VAL A 93 -2.91 0.00 -6.59
N ARG A 94 -2.88 -1.22 -7.10
CA ARG A 94 -3.75 -2.32 -6.66
C ARG A 94 -2.89 -3.36 -5.97
N HIS A 95 -3.52 -4.16 -5.12
CA HIS A 95 -2.85 -5.25 -4.45
C HIS A 95 -3.60 -6.57 -4.61
N LYS A 96 -2.86 -7.66 -4.51
CA LYS A 96 -3.40 -9.01 -4.44
C LYS A 96 -2.60 -9.79 -3.41
N GLY A 97 -3.29 -10.49 -2.52
CA GLY A 97 -2.62 -11.33 -1.52
C GLY A 97 -2.58 -10.75 -0.12
N ILE A 98 -3.26 -9.62 0.14
CA ILE A 98 -3.40 -9.04 1.48
C ILE A 98 -4.88 -8.95 1.81
N LYS A 99 -5.25 -9.38 3.01
CA LYS A 99 -6.62 -9.21 3.53
C LYS A 99 -6.62 -9.04 5.04
N ILE A 100 -7.73 -8.50 5.50
CA ILE A 100 -7.97 -8.28 6.93
C ILE A 100 -8.31 -9.58 7.64
#